data_9991e553da53caf70511bd1c4e03f74d
#
_entry.id   9991e553da53caf70511bd1c4e03f74d
#
_cell.length_a   1.000
_cell.length_b   1.000
_cell.length_c   1.000
_cell.angle_alpha   90.00
_cell.angle_beta   90.00
_cell.angle_gamma   90.00
#
_symmetry.space_group_name_H-M   'P 1'
#
loop_
_entity.id
_entity.type
_entity.pdbx_description
1 polymer ?
#
loop_
_entity_poly.entity_id
_entity_poly.type
_entity_poly.pdbx_seq_one_letter_code
_entity_poly.pdbx_strand_id
1 'polypeptide(L)'
;VAREMVKTGGGSIVNMSSVNGTLAIPTIASYNVSKGGINQLTRVMALGLADKGVRVNAVAPGTIATELAAKAVLTSDEAKAKIMMRTPMKRLGEPTEIADTVAYLASDAASYITGEIVVVDGGRMTLNYTVPV
;
A
#
# COMPACT_ATOMS: atom_id res chain seq x y z
N VAL A 1 20.68 2.57 2.17
CA VAL A 1 20.01 1.46 2.84
C VAL A 1 20.36 0.15 2.14
N ALA A 2 19.88 -0.16 0.90
CA ALA A 2 20.11 -1.45 0.22
C ALA A 2 21.58 -1.86 0.13
N ARG A 3 22.49 -0.92 -0.19
CA ARG A 3 23.93 -1.20 -0.26
C ARG A 3 24.49 -1.71 1.08
N GLU A 4 24.05 -1.17 2.20
CA GLU A 4 24.47 -1.63 3.53
C GLU A 4 23.86 -2.99 3.88
N MET A 5 22.57 -3.20 3.55
CA MET A 5 21.93 -4.51 3.75
C MET A 5 22.67 -5.64 3.01
N VAL A 6 23.10 -5.40 1.77
CA VAL A 6 23.90 -6.37 0.99
C VAL A 6 25.20 -6.69 1.68
N LYS A 7 25.90 -5.71 2.27
CA LYS A 7 27.16 -5.94 3.00
C LYS A 7 26.97 -6.71 4.32
N THR A 8 25.80 -6.54 4.95
CA THR A 8 25.50 -7.19 6.25
C THR A 8 24.76 -8.51 6.12
N GLY A 9 24.61 -9.03 4.88
CA GLY A 9 24.07 -10.38 4.65
C GLY A 9 22.60 -10.44 4.32
N GLY A 10 21.94 -9.31 4.08
CA GLY A 10 20.55 -9.26 3.63
C GLY A 10 19.66 -8.29 4.40
N GLY A 11 18.36 -8.35 4.14
CA GLY A 11 17.36 -7.50 4.80
C GLY A 11 16.03 -7.45 4.10
N SER A 12 15.13 -6.64 4.65
CA SER A 12 13.80 -6.39 4.08
C SER A 12 13.53 -4.90 3.96
N ILE A 13 13.10 -4.46 2.79
CA ILE A 13 12.64 -3.10 2.51
C ILE A 13 11.14 -3.17 2.22
N VAL A 14 10.36 -2.38 2.95
CA VAL A 14 8.91 -2.27 2.74
C VAL A 14 8.58 -0.83 2.35
N ASN A 15 8.20 -0.62 1.11
CA ASN A 15 7.81 0.67 0.58
C ASN A 15 6.34 0.97 0.87
N MET A 16 6.00 2.23 1.12
CA MET A 16 4.61 2.65 1.31
C MET A 16 4.02 3.18 0.00
N SER A 17 3.24 2.34 -0.67
CA SER A 17 2.49 2.67 -1.87
C SER A 17 1.07 3.18 -1.54
N SER A 18 0.12 2.91 -2.39
CA SER A 18 -1.32 3.18 -2.26
C SER A 18 -2.08 2.37 -3.31
N VAL A 19 -3.36 2.10 -3.10
CA VAL A 19 -4.26 1.63 -4.17
C VAL A 19 -4.22 2.57 -5.39
N ASN A 20 -3.94 3.85 -5.17
CA ASN A 20 -3.79 4.85 -6.24
C ASN A 20 -2.44 4.76 -7.00
N GLY A 21 -1.57 3.83 -6.65
CA GLY A 21 -0.47 3.41 -7.53
C GLY A 21 -0.93 2.54 -8.70
N THR A 22 -2.17 2.08 -8.69
CA THR A 22 -2.81 1.26 -9.73
C THR A 22 -4.12 1.89 -10.20
N LEU A 23 -4.98 2.33 -9.26
CA LEU A 23 -6.19 3.10 -9.57
C LEU A 23 -5.83 4.58 -9.79
N ALA A 24 -6.72 5.33 -10.45
CA ALA A 24 -6.50 6.75 -10.69
C ALA A 24 -7.65 7.61 -10.17
N ILE A 25 -7.27 8.75 -9.59
CA ILE A 25 -8.19 9.84 -9.26
C ILE A 25 -7.72 11.08 -10.04
N PRO A 26 -8.57 11.67 -10.93
CA PRO A 26 -8.13 12.73 -11.84
C PRO A 26 -7.56 13.97 -11.14
N THR A 27 -8.06 14.29 -9.95
CA THR A 27 -7.70 15.51 -9.21
C THR A 27 -6.37 15.42 -8.45
N ILE A 28 -5.73 14.25 -8.41
CA ILE A 28 -4.47 14.01 -7.68
C ILE A 28 -3.41 13.33 -8.57
N ALA A 29 -3.21 13.84 -9.79
CA ALA A 29 -2.33 13.24 -10.80
C ALA A 29 -0.90 13.00 -10.28
N SER A 30 -0.29 13.99 -9.62
CA SER A 30 1.07 13.88 -9.08
C SER A 30 1.19 12.78 -8.01
N TYR A 31 0.17 12.62 -7.16
CA TYR A 31 0.12 11.54 -6.18
C TYR A 31 0.04 10.17 -6.85
N ASN A 32 -0.87 10.00 -7.82
CA ASN A 32 -1.02 8.76 -8.57
C ASN A 32 0.31 8.36 -9.25
N VAL A 33 0.97 9.30 -9.92
CA VAL A 33 2.27 9.09 -10.57
C VAL A 33 3.33 8.67 -9.55
N SER A 34 3.41 9.36 -8.42
CA SER A 34 4.38 9.04 -7.37
C SER A 34 4.19 7.61 -6.82
N LYS A 35 2.94 7.21 -6.58
CA LYS A 35 2.63 5.87 -6.03
C LYS A 35 2.76 4.77 -7.08
N GLY A 36 2.47 5.05 -8.35
CA GLY A 36 2.81 4.16 -9.47
C GLY A 36 4.31 3.98 -9.64
N GLY A 37 5.07 5.06 -9.48
CA GLY A 37 6.53 5.02 -9.47
C GLY A 37 7.09 4.16 -8.34
N ILE A 38 6.53 4.24 -7.13
CA ILE A 38 6.90 3.39 -6.00
C ILE A 38 6.64 1.91 -6.31
N ASN A 39 5.52 1.57 -6.97
CA ASN A 39 5.24 0.20 -7.37
C ASN A 39 6.32 -0.35 -8.31
N GLN A 40 6.71 0.43 -9.33
CA GLN A 40 7.77 0.02 -10.25
C GLN A 40 9.15 0.00 -9.58
N LEU A 41 9.47 0.97 -8.76
CA LEU A 41 10.72 0.99 -7.98
C LEU A 41 10.84 -0.27 -7.11
N THR A 42 9.75 -0.68 -6.45
CA THR A 42 9.71 -1.90 -5.63
C THR A 42 10.08 -3.13 -6.46
N ARG A 43 9.50 -3.31 -7.64
CA ARG A 43 9.78 -4.44 -8.53
C ARG A 43 11.20 -4.43 -9.05
N VAL A 44 11.69 -3.27 -9.51
CA VAL A 44 13.06 -3.13 -10.03
C VAL A 44 14.09 -3.42 -8.93
N MET A 45 13.88 -2.90 -7.72
CA MET A 45 14.77 -3.16 -6.58
C MET A 45 14.72 -4.63 -6.16
N ALA A 46 13.54 -5.25 -6.13
CA ALA A 46 13.38 -6.65 -5.80
C ALA A 46 14.19 -7.55 -6.74
N LEU A 47 14.07 -7.34 -8.06
CA LEU A 47 14.83 -8.09 -9.06
C LEU A 47 16.35 -7.89 -8.93
N GLY A 48 16.79 -6.66 -8.68
CA GLY A 48 18.22 -6.34 -8.59
C GLY A 48 18.89 -6.76 -7.27
N LEU A 49 18.11 -7.14 -6.26
CA LEU A 49 18.61 -7.41 -4.90
C LEU A 49 18.28 -8.81 -4.38
N ALA A 50 17.44 -9.58 -5.08
CA ALA A 50 16.98 -10.90 -4.64
C ALA A 50 18.15 -11.88 -4.42
N ASP A 51 19.10 -11.95 -5.36
CA ASP A 51 20.30 -12.78 -5.26
C ASP A 51 21.32 -12.32 -4.20
N LYS A 52 21.07 -11.15 -3.61
CA LYS A 52 21.90 -10.53 -2.56
C LYS A 52 21.25 -10.62 -1.18
N GLY A 53 20.21 -11.43 -1.03
CA GLY A 53 19.52 -11.64 0.22
C GLY A 53 18.65 -10.46 0.69
N VAL A 54 18.37 -9.46 -0.15
CA VAL A 54 17.52 -8.33 0.20
C VAL A 54 16.17 -8.47 -0.50
N ARG A 55 15.11 -8.55 0.30
CA ARG A 55 13.72 -8.53 -0.19
C ARG A 55 13.21 -7.09 -0.27
N VAL A 56 12.42 -6.80 -1.28
CA VAL A 56 11.79 -5.48 -1.45
C VAL A 56 10.34 -5.67 -1.82
N ASN A 57 9.44 -5.21 -0.96
CA ASN A 57 8.00 -5.27 -1.16
C ASN A 57 7.36 -3.90 -0.92
N ALA A 58 6.09 -3.76 -1.22
CA ALA A 58 5.32 -2.58 -0.86
C ALA A 58 3.99 -2.96 -0.24
N VAL A 59 3.47 -2.08 0.61
CA VAL A 59 2.08 -2.10 1.06
C VAL A 59 1.33 -1.00 0.31
N ALA A 60 0.14 -1.33 -0.20
CA ALA A 60 -0.75 -0.42 -0.90
C ALA A 60 -2.06 -0.25 -0.12
N PRO A 61 -2.13 0.70 0.82
CA PRO A 61 -3.32 0.95 1.61
C PRO A 61 -4.48 1.51 0.76
N GLY A 62 -5.70 1.17 1.16
CA GLY A 62 -6.92 1.88 0.79
C GLY A 62 -7.08 3.18 1.58
N THR A 63 -8.30 3.48 2.03
CA THR A 63 -8.57 4.65 2.87
C THR A 63 -8.42 4.27 4.34
N ILE A 64 -7.44 4.88 5.01
CA ILE A 64 -7.06 4.58 6.39
C ILE A 64 -7.48 5.73 7.31
N ALA A 65 -7.93 5.40 8.53
CA ALA A 65 -8.37 6.34 9.55
C ALA A 65 -7.19 7.10 10.17
N THR A 66 -6.65 8.06 9.42
CA THR A 66 -5.58 8.98 9.85
C THR A 66 -6.14 10.39 10.01
N GLU A 67 -5.43 11.25 10.75
CA GLU A 67 -5.79 12.67 10.84
C GLU A 67 -5.88 13.35 9.47
N LEU A 68 -5.00 12.95 8.53
CA LEU A 68 -5.01 13.45 7.17
C LEU A 68 -6.27 13.01 6.43
N ALA A 69 -6.70 11.75 6.58
CA ALA A 69 -7.93 11.25 5.99
C ALA A 69 -9.17 11.94 6.61
N ALA A 70 -9.17 12.15 7.92
CA ALA A 70 -10.25 12.87 8.59
C ALA A 70 -10.42 14.29 8.02
N LYS A 71 -9.33 15.01 7.82
CA LYS A 71 -9.34 16.39 7.28
C LYS A 71 -9.68 16.46 5.80
N ALA A 72 -9.24 15.50 5.00
CA ALA A 72 -9.34 15.55 3.53
C ALA A 72 -10.58 14.84 2.98
N VAL A 73 -11.12 13.86 3.70
CA VAL A 73 -12.04 12.85 3.14
C VAL A 73 -13.33 12.71 3.96
N LEU A 74 -13.29 12.95 5.27
CA LEU A 74 -14.44 12.83 6.17
C LEU A 74 -15.09 14.19 6.47
N THR A 75 -15.04 15.11 5.52
CA THR A 75 -15.53 16.48 5.69
C THR A 75 -17.05 16.59 5.70
N SER A 76 -17.76 15.56 5.20
CA SER A 76 -19.22 15.49 5.21
C SER A 76 -19.69 14.03 5.14
N ASP A 77 -20.97 13.80 5.49
CA ASP A 77 -21.60 12.48 5.37
C ASP A 77 -21.61 11.98 3.93
N GLU A 78 -21.76 12.88 2.95
CA GLU A 78 -21.71 12.55 1.53
C GLU A 78 -20.29 12.07 1.12
N ALA A 79 -19.24 12.74 1.59
CA ALA A 79 -17.86 12.35 1.31
C ALA A 79 -17.54 10.97 1.91
N LYS A 80 -18.02 10.74 3.14
CA LYS A 80 -17.92 9.44 3.81
C LYS A 80 -18.67 8.35 3.05
N ALA A 81 -19.91 8.61 2.63
CA ALA A 81 -20.72 7.67 1.84
C ALA A 81 -20.02 7.27 0.55
N LYS A 82 -19.44 8.23 -0.19
CA LYS A 82 -18.67 7.97 -1.43
C LYS A 82 -17.51 7.01 -1.22
N ILE A 83 -16.87 7.04 -0.06
CA ILE A 83 -15.79 6.10 0.28
C ILE A 83 -16.37 4.74 0.63
N MET A 84 -17.41 4.70 1.46
CA MET A 84 -18.05 3.45 1.88
C MET A 84 -18.67 2.69 0.72
N MET A 85 -19.23 3.39 -0.28
CA MET A 85 -19.73 2.78 -1.52
C MET A 85 -18.65 2.01 -2.30
N ARG A 86 -17.38 2.36 -2.12
CA ARG A 86 -16.23 1.73 -2.78
C ARG A 86 -15.38 0.88 -1.85
N THR A 87 -15.85 0.65 -0.62
CA THR A 87 -15.15 -0.16 0.37
C THR A 87 -16.07 -1.27 0.86
N PRO A 88 -15.94 -2.51 0.36
CA PRO A 88 -16.81 -3.62 0.72
C PRO A 88 -16.93 -3.88 2.24
N MET A 89 -15.83 -3.70 2.98
CA MET A 89 -15.83 -3.87 4.44
C MET A 89 -16.57 -2.75 5.21
N LYS A 90 -17.09 -1.71 4.52
CA LYS A 90 -17.94 -0.64 5.09
C LYS A 90 -17.29 0.15 6.25
N ARG A 91 -15.99 0.16 6.33
CA ARG A 91 -15.23 0.95 7.30
C ARG A 91 -13.91 1.43 6.71
N LEU A 92 -13.28 2.38 7.35
CA LEU A 92 -11.88 2.71 7.08
C LEU A 92 -10.98 1.61 7.65
N GLY A 93 -9.81 1.45 7.09
CA GLY A 93 -8.75 0.66 7.70
C GLY A 93 -8.13 1.41 8.88
N GLU A 94 -7.69 0.69 9.89
CA GLU A 94 -6.93 1.26 11.00
C GLU A 94 -5.43 1.29 10.67
N PRO A 95 -4.67 2.29 11.17
CA PRO A 95 -3.22 2.34 10.96
C PRO A 95 -2.49 1.06 11.40
N THR A 96 -2.98 0.41 12.45
CA THR A 96 -2.44 -0.86 12.97
C THR A 96 -2.55 -1.99 11.95
N GLU A 97 -3.63 -2.05 11.16
CA GLU A 97 -3.81 -3.08 10.11
C GLU A 97 -2.74 -2.94 9.00
N ILE A 98 -2.30 -1.71 8.74
CA ILE A 98 -1.17 -1.46 7.82
C ILE A 98 0.16 -1.84 8.49
N ALA A 99 0.34 -1.46 9.76
CA ALA A 99 1.56 -1.76 10.51
C ALA A 99 1.81 -3.27 10.65
N ASP A 100 0.75 -4.05 10.91
CA ASP A 100 0.82 -5.51 11.00
C ASP A 100 1.27 -6.15 9.67
N THR A 101 0.77 -5.64 8.54
CA THR A 101 1.19 -6.09 7.21
C THR A 101 2.67 -5.74 6.95
N VAL A 102 3.11 -4.54 7.34
CA VAL A 102 4.51 -4.12 7.24
C VAL A 102 5.39 -5.01 8.10
N ALA A 103 4.99 -5.29 9.35
CA ALA A 103 5.72 -6.17 10.27
C ALA A 103 5.86 -7.59 9.70
N TYR A 104 4.78 -8.14 9.13
CA TYR A 104 4.81 -9.43 8.44
C TYR A 104 5.82 -9.44 7.29
N LEU A 105 5.74 -8.46 6.38
CA LEU A 105 6.66 -8.38 5.24
C LEU A 105 8.12 -8.15 5.64
N ALA A 106 8.35 -7.51 6.77
CA ALA A 106 9.69 -7.29 7.32
C ALA A 106 10.27 -8.54 7.98
N SER A 107 9.43 -9.47 8.44
CA SER A 107 9.83 -10.67 9.19
C SER A 107 10.28 -11.83 8.30
N ASP A 108 10.86 -12.87 8.92
CA ASP A 108 11.27 -14.12 8.26
C ASP A 108 10.06 -14.95 7.76
N ALA A 109 8.85 -14.72 8.29
CA ALA A 109 7.63 -15.34 7.80
C ALA A 109 7.34 -14.98 6.33
N ALA A 110 7.88 -13.87 5.82
CA ALA A 110 7.80 -13.43 4.44
C ALA A 110 9.09 -13.72 3.64
N SER A 111 9.91 -14.69 4.05
CA SER A 111 11.25 -14.94 3.48
C SER A 111 11.24 -15.28 1.97
N TYR A 112 10.13 -15.75 1.43
CA TYR A 112 9.99 -16.07 -0.01
C TYR A 112 9.13 -15.05 -0.77
N ILE A 113 8.87 -13.86 -0.16
CA ILE A 113 8.08 -12.79 -0.77
C ILE A 113 9.01 -11.62 -1.12
N THR A 114 9.13 -11.31 -2.42
CA THR A 114 9.84 -10.13 -2.92
C THR A 114 9.23 -9.64 -4.24
N GLY A 115 9.19 -8.33 -4.45
CA GLY A 115 8.60 -7.69 -5.62
C GLY A 115 7.09 -7.47 -5.55
N GLU A 116 6.47 -7.85 -4.43
CA GLU A 116 5.01 -7.80 -4.27
C GLU A 116 4.52 -6.43 -3.80
N ILE A 117 3.32 -6.07 -4.28
CA ILE A 117 2.55 -4.91 -3.83
C ILE A 117 1.33 -5.45 -3.08
N VAL A 118 1.44 -5.55 -1.77
CA VAL A 118 0.37 -6.12 -0.93
C VAL A 118 -0.71 -5.05 -0.69
N VAL A 119 -1.90 -5.33 -1.19
CA VAL A 119 -3.06 -4.44 -1.04
C VAL A 119 -3.76 -4.67 0.30
N VAL A 120 -4.02 -3.57 1.05
CA VAL A 120 -4.75 -3.58 2.33
C VAL A 120 -5.80 -2.48 2.28
N ASP A 121 -7.00 -2.79 1.77
CA ASP A 121 -7.94 -1.77 1.30
C ASP A 121 -9.42 -2.06 1.57
N GLY A 122 -9.74 -3.08 2.35
CA GLY A 122 -11.11 -3.47 2.65
C GLY A 122 -11.90 -3.98 1.43
N GLY A 123 -11.19 -4.50 0.42
CA GLY A 123 -11.75 -5.09 -0.80
C GLY A 123 -11.94 -4.12 -1.97
N ARG A 124 -11.46 -2.87 -1.84
CA ARG A 124 -11.66 -1.84 -2.87
C ARG A 124 -11.11 -2.20 -4.24
N MET A 125 -9.92 -2.78 -4.31
CA MET A 125 -9.26 -3.11 -5.58
C MET A 125 -9.98 -4.21 -6.37
N THR A 126 -10.69 -5.10 -5.69
CA THR A 126 -11.44 -6.19 -6.32
C THR A 126 -12.83 -5.79 -6.75
N LEU A 127 -13.31 -4.63 -6.29
CA LEU A 127 -14.65 -4.14 -6.56
C LEU A 127 -14.69 -3.38 -7.90
N ASN A 128 -15.51 -3.84 -8.84
CA ASN A 128 -15.73 -3.16 -10.12
C ASN A 128 -17.09 -2.40 -10.21
N TYR A 129 -17.80 -2.31 -9.09
CA TYR A 129 -19.08 -1.60 -8.94
C TYR A 129 -19.12 -0.89 -7.58
N THR A 130 -20.25 -0.31 -7.21
CA THR A 130 -20.47 0.23 -5.87
C THR A 130 -21.35 -0.70 -5.03
N VAL A 131 -21.16 -0.68 -3.70
CA VAL A 131 -22.02 -1.40 -2.75
C VAL A 131 -22.97 -0.42 -2.05
N PRO A 132 -24.18 -0.82 -1.67
CA PRO A 132 -25.09 0.02 -0.90
C PRO A 132 -24.47 0.45 0.42
N VAL A 133 -24.71 1.68 0.85
CA VAL A 133 -24.27 2.25 2.13
C VAL A 133 -25.45 2.43 3.07
#